data_f9599bff93fabec622cf906ab6cdbebe
#
_entry.id   f9599bff93fabec622cf906ab6cdbebe
#
_cell.length_a   1.000
_cell.length_b   1.000
_cell.length_c   1.000
_cell.angle_alpha   90.00
_cell.angle_beta   90.00
_cell.angle_gamma   90.00
#
_symmetry.space_group_name_H-M   'P 1'
#
loop_
_entity.id
_entity.type
_entity.pdbx_description
1 polymer ?
#
loop_
_entity_poly.entity_id
_entity_poly.type
_entity_poly.pdbx_seq_one_letter_code
_entity_poly.pdbx_strand_id
1 'polypeptide(L)'
;MKYKRILSQSHVVLKEFYVDHHLIVKLSNVQGDVHINGHAIELKNNSTFVVPKFSHISCSINQLNSQENIELQLLMIDEESITEAFKYISALKQPTFPTASCSPVYTIPTPAIVDQNFVLFNKLLPSICGSSMEKTLLSQCLVFILMALNEAGIDVFNVYRFNYDEPKERTIARLITQDPQRKWSVDDMAKALFTTQSTLRRHLAKEGVSFSQLLLDVRMGLALNYLTFSNYSISQIGNRSGFGSAAYFCDAFKRKYGITPSQFRTTSRQENDVSPEGHFTFKPNIQITESCI
;
A
#
# COMPACT_ATOMS: atom_id res chain seq x y z
N MET A 1 -9.41 -10.49 -1.55
CA MET A 1 -8.73 -9.84 -0.39
C MET A 1 -7.54 -10.66 0.10
N LYS A 2 -6.58 -10.04 0.78
CA LYS A 2 -5.45 -10.69 1.46
C LYS A 2 -5.09 -9.94 2.72
N TYR A 3 -4.68 -10.67 3.74
CA TYR A 3 -4.18 -10.12 4.99
C TYR A 3 -2.70 -10.43 5.17
N LYS A 4 -1.95 -9.50 5.74
CA LYS A 4 -0.54 -9.68 6.09
C LYS A 4 -0.21 -8.93 7.37
N ARG A 5 0.50 -9.61 8.26
CA ARG A 5 1.15 -9.03 9.42
C ARG A 5 2.65 -8.95 9.16
N ILE A 6 3.25 -7.81 9.43
CA ILE A 6 4.70 -7.57 9.28
C ILE A 6 5.22 -6.99 10.59
N LEU A 7 6.28 -7.58 11.13
CA LEU A 7 7.00 -7.08 12.29
C LEU A 7 8.40 -6.61 11.82
N SER A 8 8.88 -5.52 12.30
CA SER A 8 10.22 -5.02 11.97
C SER A 8 10.93 -4.51 13.21
N GLN A 9 12.18 -4.92 13.37
CA GLN A 9 13.07 -4.42 14.42
C GLN A 9 13.86 -3.20 13.99
N SER A 10 13.66 -2.73 12.79
CA SER A 10 14.43 -1.64 12.21
C SER A 10 13.54 -0.59 11.58
N HIS A 11 14.10 0.59 11.44
CA HIS A 11 13.52 1.69 10.67
C HIS A 11 13.10 1.23 9.26
N VAL A 12 11.88 1.57 8.87
CA VAL A 12 11.31 1.26 7.55
C VAL A 12 11.19 2.53 6.75
N VAL A 13 11.93 2.62 5.65
CA VAL A 13 11.80 3.73 4.69
C VAL A 13 11.34 3.17 3.36
N LEU A 14 10.19 3.61 2.90
CA LEU A 14 9.71 3.37 1.55
C LEU A 14 9.63 4.70 0.81
N LYS A 15 10.50 4.86 -0.19
CA LYS A 15 10.39 5.97 -1.13
C LYS A 15 9.18 5.78 -2.02
N GLU A 16 8.76 6.83 -2.64
CA GLU A 16 7.58 6.97 -3.48
C GLU A 16 7.22 5.73 -4.34
N PHE A 17 5.99 5.26 -4.20
CA PHE A 17 5.40 4.17 -4.99
C PHE A 17 3.88 4.31 -5.07
N TYR A 18 3.26 3.65 -6.05
CA TYR A 18 1.81 3.61 -6.17
C TYR A 18 1.26 2.28 -5.67
N VAL A 19 0.19 2.32 -4.90
CA VAL A 19 -0.54 1.10 -4.50
C VAL A 19 -1.53 0.69 -5.58
N ASP A 20 -1.64 -0.60 -5.83
CA ASP A 20 -2.50 -1.18 -6.88
C ASP A 20 -3.82 -1.77 -6.33
N HIS A 21 -4.00 -1.75 -5.02
CA HIS A 21 -5.19 -2.20 -4.31
C HIS A 21 -5.60 -1.18 -3.24
N HIS A 22 -6.84 -1.26 -2.79
CA HIS A 22 -7.24 -0.55 -1.59
C HIS A 22 -6.59 -1.19 -0.37
N LEU A 23 -6.11 -0.39 0.58
CA LEU A 23 -5.49 -0.89 1.80
C LEU A 23 -6.18 -0.31 3.03
N ILE A 24 -6.30 -1.16 4.06
CA ILE A 24 -6.47 -0.74 5.44
C ILE A 24 -5.21 -1.20 6.17
N VAL A 25 -4.52 -0.25 6.79
CA VAL A 25 -3.22 -0.47 7.45
C VAL A 25 -3.35 -0.09 8.90
N LYS A 26 -3.16 -1.03 9.79
CA LYS A 26 -3.02 -0.76 11.23
C LYS A 26 -1.54 -0.74 11.59
N LEU A 27 -1.12 0.28 12.33
CA LEU A 27 0.25 0.48 12.79
C LEU A 27 0.32 0.48 14.30
N SER A 28 1.27 -0.26 14.86
CA SER A 28 1.55 -0.29 16.29
C SER A 28 3.05 -0.16 16.56
N ASN A 29 3.42 0.47 17.66
CA ASN A 29 4.80 0.81 18.04
C ASN A 29 5.54 1.61 16.98
N VAL A 30 4.90 2.65 16.44
CA VAL A 30 5.43 3.50 15.38
C VAL A 30 5.50 4.96 15.74
N GLN A 31 6.51 5.64 15.18
CA GLN A 31 6.62 7.09 15.07
C GLN A 31 7.27 7.44 13.72
N GLY A 32 7.07 8.65 13.23
CA GLY A 32 7.59 9.13 11.96
C GLY A 32 6.49 9.76 11.11
N ASP A 33 6.60 9.62 9.79
CA ASP A 33 5.70 10.24 8.85
C ASP A 33 5.33 9.33 7.68
N VAL A 34 4.16 9.55 7.14
CA VAL A 34 3.68 8.98 5.87
C VAL A 34 3.12 10.08 5.01
N HIS A 35 3.45 10.06 3.73
CA HIS A 35 2.86 10.93 2.73
C HIS A 35 1.90 10.11 1.87
N ILE A 36 0.65 10.55 1.76
CA ILE A 36 -0.37 9.93 0.92
C ILE A 36 -0.93 11.00 -0.01
N ASN A 37 -0.72 10.84 -1.31
CA ASN A 37 -1.18 11.78 -2.34
C ASN A 37 -0.74 13.25 -2.07
N GLY A 38 0.51 13.44 -1.61
CA GLY A 38 1.07 14.74 -1.27
C GLY A 38 0.70 15.29 0.11
N HIS A 39 -0.18 14.62 0.85
CA HIS A 39 -0.52 15.00 2.23
C HIS A 39 0.45 14.34 3.20
N ALA A 40 1.19 15.15 3.96
CA ALA A 40 2.05 14.68 5.05
C ALA A 40 1.19 14.36 6.29
N ILE A 41 1.36 13.18 6.84
CA ILE A 41 0.62 12.68 7.99
C ILE A 41 1.63 12.18 9.02
N GLU A 42 1.63 12.78 10.21
CA GLU A 42 2.42 12.29 11.33
C GLU A 42 1.87 10.96 11.84
N LEU A 43 2.74 9.97 12.00
CA LEU A 43 2.38 8.66 12.51
C LEU A 43 2.17 8.71 14.02
N LYS A 44 0.97 8.31 14.45
CA LYS A 44 0.64 8.11 15.86
C LYS A 44 0.58 6.62 16.15
N ASN A 45 1.06 6.24 17.32
CA ASN A 45 0.98 4.86 17.77
C ASN A 45 -0.47 4.37 17.79
N ASN A 46 -0.68 3.12 17.43
CA ASN A 46 -2.00 2.48 17.35
C ASN A 46 -3.00 3.27 16.48
N SER A 47 -2.58 3.60 15.25
CA SER A 47 -3.42 4.28 14.26
C SER A 47 -3.78 3.36 13.10
N THR A 48 -4.92 3.64 12.49
CA THR A 48 -5.40 2.96 11.29
C THR A 48 -5.42 3.93 10.12
N PHE A 49 -4.84 3.50 9.01
CA PHE A 49 -4.80 4.22 7.74
C PHE A 49 -5.71 3.56 6.71
N VAL A 50 -6.37 4.39 5.95
CA VAL A 50 -7.20 3.99 4.81
C VAL A 50 -6.56 4.55 3.56
N VAL A 51 -6.11 3.67 2.68
CA VAL A 51 -5.36 4.05 1.49
C VAL A 51 -6.11 3.57 0.25
N PRO A 52 -6.65 4.49 -0.54
CA PRO A 52 -7.32 4.13 -1.78
C PRO A 52 -6.31 3.62 -2.82
N LYS A 53 -6.79 2.73 -3.68
CA LYS A 53 -6.08 2.23 -4.85
C LYS A 53 -5.52 3.38 -5.70
N PHE A 54 -4.36 3.18 -6.29
CA PHE A 54 -3.62 4.18 -7.07
C PHE A 54 -3.17 5.41 -6.27
N SER A 55 -3.16 5.34 -4.94
CA SER A 55 -2.52 6.37 -4.13
C SER A 55 -1.01 6.31 -4.26
N HIS A 56 -0.40 7.49 -4.31
CA HIS A 56 1.04 7.68 -4.24
C HIS A 56 1.46 7.77 -2.78
N ILE A 57 2.40 6.93 -2.37
CA ILE A 57 2.81 6.80 -0.97
C ILE A 57 4.33 6.89 -0.84
N SER A 58 4.77 7.54 0.22
CA SER A 58 6.12 7.37 0.79
C SER A 58 6.02 7.38 2.32
N CYS A 59 6.93 6.70 3.02
CA CYS A 59 6.92 6.66 4.47
C CYS A 59 8.31 6.51 5.07
N SER A 60 8.46 7.06 6.28
CA SER A 60 9.61 6.91 7.14
C SER A 60 9.11 6.53 8.53
N ILE A 61 9.27 5.27 8.91
CA ILE A 61 8.69 4.67 10.11
C ILE A 61 9.81 4.23 11.05
N ASN A 62 9.80 4.74 12.27
CA ASN A 62 10.70 4.35 13.34
C ASN A 62 9.93 3.64 14.46
N GLN A 63 10.64 2.88 15.28
CA GLN A 63 10.09 2.36 16.53
C GLN A 63 9.82 3.50 17.51
N LEU A 64 8.67 3.46 18.18
CA LEU A 64 8.37 4.32 19.32
C LEU A 64 9.08 3.79 20.57
N ASN A 65 9.01 2.48 20.82
CA ASN A 65 9.72 1.77 21.88
C ASN A 65 10.72 0.79 21.24
N SER A 66 12.01 0.97 21.49
CA SER A 66 13.09 0.16 20.92
C SER A 66 13.11 -1.30 21.41
N GLN A 67 12.37 -1.64 22.46
CA GLN A 67 12.24 -3.02 22.95
C GLN A 67 11.14 -3.81 22.27
N GLU A 68 10.29 -3.14 21.48
CA GLU A 68 9.18 -3.76 20.79
C GLU A 68 9.34 -3.61 19.26
N ASN A 69 8.81 -4.55 18.51
CA ASN A 69 8.83 -4.47 17.05
C ASN A 69 7.84 -3.41 16.54
N ILE A 70 8.18 -2.75 15.45
CA ILE A 70 7.19 -2.09 14.60
C ILE A 70 6.23 -3.16 14.10
N GLU A 71 4.94 -2.98 14.26
CA GLU A 71 3.95 -3.89 13.74
C GLU A 71 3.08 -3.20 12.70
N LEU A 72 3.08 -3.75 11.48
CA LEU A 72 2.21 -3.37 10.39
C LEU A 72 1.25 -4.52 10.08
N GLN A 73 -0.04 -4.25 10.17
CA GLN A 73 -1.09 -5.17 9.77
C GLN A 73 -1.80 -4.61 8.55
N LEU A 74 -1.72 -5.33 7.43
CA LEU A 74 -2.17 -4.88 6.11
C LEU A 74 -3.36 -5.73 5.65
N LEU A 75 -4.50 -5.10 5.44
CA LEU A 75 -5.63 -5.70 4.74
C LEU A 75 -5.69 -5.13 3.32
N MET A 76 -5.36 -5.97 2.34
CA MET A 76 -5.43 -5.64 0.93
C MET A 76 -6.78 -6.05 0.37
N ILE A 77 -7.50 -5.10 -0.23
CA ILE A 77 -8.89 -5.23 -0.66
C ILE A 77 -8.95 -5.04 -2.17
N ASP A 78 -9.53 -6.00 -2.87
CA ASP A 78 -9.82 -5.89 -4.31
C ASP A 78 -11.14 -5.13 -4.55
N GLU A 79 -11.34 -4.72 -5.79
CA GLU A 79 -12.47 -3.90 -6.23
C GLU A 79 -13.82 -4.61 -6.03
N GLU A 80 -13.85 -5.92 -6.23
CA GLU A 80 -15.06 -6.74 -6.03
C GLU A 80 -15.49 -6.71 -4.57
N SER A 81 -14.55 -6.97 -3.66
CA SER A 81 -14.81 -7.03 -2.22
C SER A 81 -15.25 -5.69 -1.64
N ILE A 82 -14.65 -4.57 -2.08
CA ILE A 82 -15.07 -3.25 -1.61
C ILE A 82 -16.47 -2.89 -2.13
N THR A 83 -16.78 -3.26 -3.38
CA THR A 83 -18.09 -3.02 -3.99
C THR A 83 -19.19 -3.83 -3.30
N GLU A 84 -18.93 -5.10 -2.98
CA GLU A 84 -19.85 -5.95 -2.23
C GLU A 84 -20.10 -5.41 -0.82
N ALA A 85 -19.04 -5.01 -0.11
CA ALA A 85 -19.15 -4.42 1.22
C ALA A 85 -20.00 -3.14 1.20
N PHE A 86 -19.78 -2.25 0.22
CA PHE A 86 -20.56 -1.02 0.09
C PHE A 86 -22.03 -1.27 -0.24
N LYS A 87 -22.35 -2.24 -1.10
CA LYS A 87 -23.75 -2.63 -1.35
C LYS A 87 -24.42 -3.08 -0.05
N TYR A 88 -23.72 -3.89 0.75
CA TYR A 88 -24.25 -4.39 2.02
C TYR A 88 -24.47 -3.25 3.03
N ILE A 89 -23.47 -2.37 3.22
CA ILE A 89 -23.56 -1.23 4.15
C ILE A 89 -24.67 -0.27 3.71
N SER A 90 -24.79 0.01 2.41
CA SER A 90 -25.86 0.90 1.88
C SER A 90 -27.26 0.34 2.05
N ALA A 91 -27.41 -0.99 2.11
CA ALA A 91 -28.69 -1.64 2.40
C ALA A 91 -29.08 -1.55 3.88
N LEU A 92 -28.10 -1.43 4.79
CA LEU A 92 -28.34 -1.32 6.24
C LEU A 92 -28.57 0.12 6.71
N LYS A 93 -27.89 1.07 6.10
CA LYS A 93 -28.01 2.50 6.43
C LYS A 93 -28.20 3.30 5.14
N GLN A 94 -29.15 4.24 5.11
CA GLN A 94 -29.13 5.26 4.06
C GLN A 94 -27.82 6.06 4.21
N PRO A 95 -26.96 6.11 3.19
CA PRO A 95 -25.73 6.86 3.28
C PRO A 95 -26.06 8.34 3.48
N THR A 96 -25.77 8.88 4.65
CA THR A 96 -25.68 10.31 4.85
C THR A 96 -24.43 10.77 4.13
N PHE A 97 -24.57 11.30 2.93
CA PHE A 97 -23.46 11.90 2.20
C PHE A 97 -23.10 13.21 2.90
N PRO A 98 -21.93 13.37 3.48
CA PRO A 98 -21.48 14.67 3.93
C PRO A 98 -21.33 15.55 2.67
N THR A 99 -22.14 16.56 2.61
CA THR A 99 -22.02 17.67 1.67
C THR A 99 -20.88 18.54 2.17
N ALA A 100 -19.67 18.34 1.74
CA ALA A 100 -18.67 19.39 1.65
C ALA A 100 -17.28 18.82 1.30
N SER A 101 -16.54 19.56 0.53
CA SER A 101 -15.14 19.48 0.18
C SER A 101 -14.19 19.52 1.39
N CYS A 102 -14.25 18.54 2.27
CA CYS A 102 -13.20 18.32 3.26
C CYS A 102 -12.07 17.49 2.63
N SER A 103 -10.84 17.88 2.88
CA SER A 103 -9.67 17.04 2.54
C SER A 103 -9.90 15.65 3.09
N PRO A 104 -9.62 14.58 2.31
CA PRO A 104 -9.89 13.22 2.76
C PRO A 104 -9.07 12.91 4.02
N VAL A 105 -9.75 12.41 5.05
CA VAL A 105 -9.11 11.93 6.28
C VAL A 105 -8.61 10.51 6.00
N TYR A 106 -7.30 10.33 5.98
CA TYR A 106 -6.68 9.03 5.71
C TYR A 106 -6.31 8.24 6.96
N THR A 107 -6.34 8.86 8.15
CA THR A 107 -5.89 8.23 9.39
C THR A 107 -6.72 8.64 10.60
N ILE A 108 -6.92 7.69 11.50
CA ILE A 108 -7.56 7.87 12.80
C ILE A 108 -6.89 6.99 13.86
N PRO A 109 -7.05 7.27 15.15
CA PRO A 109 -6.78 6.29 16.20
C PRO A 109 -7.55 5.00 15.93
N THR A 110 -6.94 3.85 16.11
CA THR A 110 -7.55 2.56 15.78
C THR A 110 -8.82 2.32 16.62
N PRO A 111 -10.01 2.22 15.99
CA PRO A 111 -11.23 1.87 16.72
C PRO A 111 -11.15 0.46 17.30
N ALA A 112 -11.76 0.22 18.47
CA ALA A 112 -11.74 -1.08 19.14
C ALA A 112 -12.23 -2.24 18.26
N ILE A 113 -13.28 -2.01 17.45
CA ILE A 113 -13.81 -3.02 16.52
C ILE A 113 -12.77 -3.34 15.44
N VAL A 114 -12.05 -2.35 14.92
CA VAL A 114 -10.96 -2.59 13.95
C VAL A 114 -9.86 -3.42 14.59
N ASP A 115 -9.42 -3.05 15.78
CA ASP A 115 -8.40 -3.78 16.56
C ASP A 115 -8.78 -5.24 16.77
N GLN A 116 -10.00 -5.51 17.24
CA GLN A 116 -10.52 -6.86 17.49
C GLN A 116 -10.56 -7.70 16.20
N ASN A 117 -10.93 -7.13 15.06
CA ASN A 117 -10.92 -7.83 13.77
C ASN A 117 -9.49 -8.22 13.35
N PHE A 118 -8.52 -7.34 13.54
CA PHE A 118 -7.12 -7.67 13.24
C PHE A 118 -6.55 -8.73 14.20
N VAL A 119 -6.93 -8.71 15.49
CA VAL A 119 -6.61 -9.79 16.44
C VAL A 119 -7.24 -11.12 15.97
N LEU A 120 -8.48 -11.10 15.50
CA LEU A 120 -9.17 -12.27 14.97
C LEU A 120 -8.45 -12.84 13.73
N PHE A 121 -7.99 -11.98 12.82
CA PHE A 121 -7.19 -12.40 11.66
C PHE A 121 -5.92 -13.13 12.10
N ASN A 122 -5.17 -12.57 13.04
CA ASN A 122 -3.95 -13.20 13.56
C ASN A 122 -4.21 -14.59 14.15
N LYS A 123 -5.35 -14.81 14.79
CA LYS A 123 -5.69 -16.07 15.44
C LYS A 123 -6.24 -17.13 14.46
N LEU A 124 -7.11 -16.75 13.55
CA LEU A 124 -7.87 -17.71 12.73
C LEU A 124 -7.28 -17.95 11.35
N LEU A 125 -6.74 -16.91 10.68
CA LEU A 125 -6.28 -17.07 9.30
C LEU A 125 -5.21 -18.16 9.12
N PRO A 126 -4.25 -18.37 10.03
CA PRO A 126 -3.26 -19.43 9.88
C PRO A 126 -3.90 -20.84 9.77
N SER A 127 -5.02 -21.07 10.46
CA SER A 127 -5.70 -22.38 10.46
C SER A 127 -6.67 -22.61 9.31
N ILE A 128 -7.12 -21.55 8.64
CA ILE A 128 -8.13 -21.61 7.55
C ILE A 128 -7.58 -21.13 6.20
N CYS A 129 -6.28 -20.89 6.11
CA CYS A 129 -5.61 -20.38 4.90
C CYS A 129 -5.89 -21.29 3.68
N GLY A 130 -6.26 -20.66 2.56
CA GLY A 130 -6.60 -21.34 1.31
C GLY A 130 -8.00 -21.98 1.28
N SER A 131 -8.77 -21.90 2.35
CA SER A 131 -10.14 -22.43 2.41
C SER A 131 -11.17 -21.36 2.01
N SER A 132 -12.40 -21.80 1.71
CA SER A 132 -13.53 -20.88 1.48
C SER A 132 -13.86 -20.04 2.73
N MET A 133 -13.54 -20.56 3.92
CA MET A 133 -13.74 -19.85 5.19
C MET A 133 -12.85 -18.61 5.30
N GLU A 134 -11.63 -18.63 4.76
CA GLU A 134 -10.75 -17.46 4.73
C GLU A 134 -11.42 -16.28 4.01
N LYS A 135 -11.91 -16.51 2.78
CA LYS A 135 -12.61 -15.47 2.01
C LYS A 135 -13.84 -14.95 2.77
N THR A 136 -14.63 -15.84 3.35
CA THR A 136 -15.83 -15.48 4.11
C THR A 136 -15.49 -14.65 5.34
N LEU A 137 -14.50 -15.06 6.13
CA LEU A 137 -14.07 -14.32 7.32
C LEU A 137 -13.63 -12.91 6.94
N LEU A 138 -12.74 -12.77 5.96
CA LEU A 138 -12.24 -11.48 5.51
C LEU A 138 -13.37 -10.58 5.00
N SER A 139 -14.34 -11.11 4.24
CA SER A 139 -15.47 -10.35 3.70
C SER A 139 -16.40 -9.83 4.79
N GLN A 140 -16.74 -10.67 5.76
CA GLN A 140 -17.62 -10.26 6.87
C GLN A 140 -16.93 -9.23 7.77
N CYS A 141 -15.68 -9.47 8.14
CA CYS A 141 -14.91 -8.53 8.93
C CYS A 141 -14.69 -7.19 8.23
N LEU A 142 -14.52 -7.17 6.89
CA LEU A 142 -14.40 -5.94 6.12
C LEU A 142 -15.59 -5.01 6.34
N VAL A 143 -16.82 -5.55 6.32
CA VAL A 143 -18.03 -4.75 6.57
C VAL A 143 -17.97 -4.08 7.93
N PHE A 144 -17.64 -4.82 9.01
CA PHE A 144 -17.53 -4.26 10.36
C PHE A 144 -16.42 -3.21 10.46
N ILE A 145 -15.28 -3.47 9.83
CA ILE A 145 -14.15 -2.52 9.81
C ILE A 145 -14.56 -1.23 9.11
N LEU A 146 -15.17 -1.30 7.92
CA LEU A 146 -15.59 -0.12 7.17
C LEU A 146 -16.66 0.69 7.91
N MET A 147 -17.62 0.02 8.56
CA MET A 147 -18.63 0.68 9.38
C MET A 147 -17.98 1.41 10.57
N ALA A 148 -17.07 0.75 11.29
CA ALA A 148 -16.36 1.36 12.42
C ALA A 148 -15.48 2.54 12.01
N LEU A 149 -14.81 2.45 10.86
CA LEU A 149 -14.02 3.54 10.30
C LEU A 149 -14.89 4.74 9.94
N ASN A 150 -16.06 4.48 9.34
CA ASN A 150 -17.02 5.52 8.97
C ASN A 150 -17.61 6.21 10.22
N GLU A 151 -17.95 5.45 11.25
CA GLU A 151 -18.43 6.00 12.53
C GLU A 151 -17.36 6.81 13.27
N ALA A 152 -16.08 6.45 13.09
CA ALA A 152 -14.95 7.16 13.68
C ALA A 152 -14.52 8.41 12.87
N GLY A 153 -15.19 8.73 11.76
CA GLY A 153 -15.00 9.99 11.01
C GLY A 153 -14.24 9.84 9.67
N ILE A 154 -13.91 8.63 9.23
CA ILE A 154 -13.43 8.42 7.87
C ILE A 154 -14.63 8.20 6.93
N ASP A 155 -14.85 9.10 6.00
CA ASP A 155 -15.81 8.89 4.93
C ASP A 155 -15.28 7.83 3.94
N VAL A 156 -15.45 6.54 4.32
CA VAL A 156 -14.95 5.40 3.54
C VAL A 156 -15.55 5.34 2.13
N PHE A 157 -16.77 5.82 1.95
CA PHE A 157 -17.41 5.87 0.65
C PHE A 157 -16.71 6.86 -0.28
N ASN A 158 -16.35 8.03 0.22
CA ASN A 158 -15.65 9.04 -0.56
C ASN A 158 -14.18 8.68 -0.78
N VAL A 159 -13.51 8.15 0.24
CA VAL A 159 -12.09 7.76 0.16
C VAL A 159 -11.87 6.66 -0.88
N TYR A 160 -12.75 5.65 -0.94
CA TYR A 160 -12.60 4.53 -1.89
C TYR A 160 -13.34 4.72 -3.22
N ARG A 161 -14.12 5.78 -3.37
CA ARG A 161 -14.85 6.06 -4.61
C ARG A 161 -13.88 6.56 -5.69
N PHE A 162 -14.03 6.03 -6.90
CA PHE A 162 -13.42 6.64 -8.07
C PHE A 162 -14.12 7.99 -8.34
N ASN A 163 -13.43 9.10 -8.10
CA ASN A 163 -13.91 10.41 -8.53
C ASN A 163 -13.62 10.58 -10.03
N TYR A 164 -14.59 11.08 -10.79
CA TYR A 164 -14.42 11.49 -12.20
C TYR A 164 -13.38 12.63 -12.36
N ASP A 165 -13.11 13.38 -11.28
CA ASP A 165 -12.04 14.40 -11.18
C ASP A 165 -10.72 13.83 -10.67
N GLU A 166 -10.43 12.57 -11.05
CA GLU A 166 -9.20 11.90 -10.64
C GLU A 166 -7.96 12.61 -11.21
N PRO A 167 -6.92 12.90 -10.39
CA PRO A 167 -5.66 13.44 -10.89
C PRO A 167 -5.11 12.57 -12.04
N LYS A 168 -4.55 13.21 -13.06
CA LYS A 168 -4.07 12.49 -14.26
C LYS A 168 -3.02 11.42 -13.93
N GLU A 169 -2.23 11.62 -12.91
CA GLU A 169 -1.25 10.65 -12.41
C GLU A 169 -1.91 9.34 -12.00
N ARG A 170 -3.06 9.39 -11.33
CA ARG A 170 -3.83 8.20 -10.96
C ARG A 170 -4.40 7.48 -12.18
N THR A 171 -4.92 8.23 -13.15
CA THR A 171 -5.39 7.65 -14.41
C THR A 171 -4.24 6.97 -15.15
N ILE A 172 -3.05 7.57 -15.20
CA ILE A 172 -1.84 6.99 -15.78
C ILE A 172 -1.43 5.73 -15.00
N ALA A 173 -1.38 5.80 -13.67
CA ALA A 173 -1.04 4.66 -12.82
C ALA A 173 -2.00 3.48 -13.06
N ARG A 174 -3.30 3.75 -13.20
CA ARG A 174 -4.31 2.75 -13.52
C ARG A 174 -4.05 2.09 -14.89
N LEU A 175 -3.77 2.86 -15.93
CA LEU A 175 -3.48 2.33 -17.26
C LEU A 175 -2.21 1.46 -17.26
N ILE A 176 -1.15 1.90 -16.57
CA ILE A 176 0.08 1.12 -16.43
C ILE A 176 -0.18 -0.18 -15.66
N THR A 177 -0.97 -0.13 -14.60
CA THR A 177 -1.29 -1.31 -13.77
C THR A 177 -2.14 -2.35 -14.52
N GLN A 178 -2.97 -1.93 -15.48
CA GLN A 178 -3.76 -2.84 -16.33
C GLN A 178 -2.87 -3.65 -17.29
N ASP A 179 -1.78 -3.06 -17.79
CA ASP A 179 -0.80 -3.73 -18.63
C ASP A 179 0.63 -3.29 -18.30
N PRO A 180 1.20 -3.81 -17.17
CA PRO A 180 2.51 -3.36 -16.68
C PRO A 180 3.65 -3.80 -17.60
N GLN A 181 3.48 -4.89 -18.35
CA GLN A 181 4.50 -5.43 -19.25
C GLN A 181 4.63 -4.65 -20.57
N ARG A 182 3.61 -3.87 -20.91
CA ARG A 182 3.65 -3.02 -22.11
C ARG A 182 4.80 -2.00 -22.00
N LYS A 183 5.51 -1.80 -23.10
CA LYS A 183 6.54 -0.77 -23.25
C LYS A 183 5.87 0.60 -23.41
N TRP A 184 5.32 1.12 -22.32
CA TRP A 184 4.66 2.41 -22.30
C TRP A 184 5.62 3.53 -22.68
N SER A 185 5.30 4.29 -23.72
CA SER A 185 5.94 5.56 -24.08
C SER A 185 5.06 6.75 -23.72
N VAL A 186 5.63 7.95 -23.68
CA VAL A 186 4.85 9.19 -23.51
C VAL A 186 3.81 9.34 -24.62
N ASP A 187 4.13 8.91 -25.84
CA ASP A 187 3.23 8.96 -27.00
C ASP A 187 2.04 8.01 -26.82
N ASP A 188 2.30 6.74 -26.42
CA ASP A 188 1.24 5.78 -26.15
C ASP A 188 0.28 6.28 -25.05
N MET A 189 0.86 6.85 -24.00
CA MET A 189 0.06 7.38 -22.89
C MET A 189 -0.72 8.62 -23.30
N ALA A 190 -0.13 9.53 -24.07
CA ALA A 190 -0.83 10.70 -24.58
C ALA A 190 -2.02 10.31 -25.48
N LYS A 191 -1.85 9.31 -26.35
CA LYS A 191 -2.93 8.74 -27.17
C LYS A 191 -4.03 8.12 -26.32
N ALA A 192 -3.66 7.34 -25.31
CA ALA A 192 -4.63 6.70 -24.40
C ALA A 192 -5.45 7.72 -23.59
N LEU A 193 -4.88 8.89 -23.31
CA LEU A 193 -5.53 9.99 -22.60
C LEU A 193 -6.15 11.05 -23.52
N PHE A 194 -6.22 10.80 -24.82
CA PHE A 194 -6.75 11.73 -25.82
C PHE A 194 -6.12 13.14 -25.74
N THR A 195 -4.80 13.20 -25.56
CA THR A 195 -4.03 14.43 -25.43
C THR A 195 -2.74 14.41 -26.25
N THR A 196 -1.98 15.49 -26.25
CA THR A 196 -0.66 15.55 -26.91
C THR A 196 0.46 15.24 -25.93
N GLN A 197 1.61 14.76 -26.43
CA GLN A 197 2.80 14.52 -25.60
C GLN A 197 3.24 15.77 -24.84
N SER A 198 3.21 16.94 -25.48
CA SER A 198 3.60 18.20 -24.87
C SER A 198 2.66 18.60 -23.72
N THR A 199 1.35 18.42 -23.93
CA THR A 199 0.35 18.66 -22.88
C THR A 199 0.52 17.72 -21.71
N LEU A 200 0.73 16.43 -21.98
CA LEU A 200 0.96 15.42 -20.93
C LEU A 200 2.23 15.75 -20.13
N ARG A 201 3.35 16.04 -20.79
CA ARG A 201 4.60 16.43 -20.11
C ARG A 201 4.44 17.67 -19.26
N ARG A 202 3.71 18.68 -19.75
CA ARG A 202 3.45 19.92 -19.00
C ARG A 202 2.59 19.66 -17.77
N HIS A 203 1.61 18.77 -17.85
CA HIS A 203 0.81 18.37 -16.69
C HIS A 203 1.66 17.65 -15.63
N LEU A 204 2.42 16.64 -16.02
CA LEU A 204 3.30 15.92 -15.10
C LEU A 204 4.35 16.83 -14.48
N ALA A 205 4.93 17.77 -15.25
CA ALA A 205 5.90 18.73 -14.73
C ALA A 205 5.29 19.69 -13.69
N LYS A 206 3.99 20.04 -13.77
CA LYS A 206 3.32 20.82 -12.75
C LYS A 206 3.22 20.08 -11.42
N GLU A 207 3.07 18.76 -11.46
CA GLU A 207 3.06 17.87 -10.29
C GLU A 207 4.48 17.46 -9.86
N GLY A 208 5.52 18.03 -10.50
CA GLY A 208 6.92 17.75 -10.14
C GLY A 208 7.42 16.36 -10.54
N VAL A 209 6.70 15.62 -11.42
CA VAL A 209 7.04 14.25 -11.79
C VAL A 209 7.26 14.10 -13.29
N SER A 210 8.22 13.28 -13.71
CA SER A 210 8.37 12.87 -15.12
C SER A 210 7.60 11.59 -15.39
N PHE A 211 7.21 11.37 -16.67
CA PHE A 211 6.55 10.12 -17.06
C PHE A 211 7.40 8.88 -16.74
N SER A 212 8.71 8.95 -16.93
CA SER A 212 9.61 7.83 -16.62
C SER A 212 9.67 7.52 -15.14
N GLN A 213 9.64 8.56 -14.29
CA GLN A 213 9.58 8.40 -12.84
C GLN A 213 8.24 7.78 -12.42
N LEU A 214 7.13 8.31 -12.93
CA LEU A 214 5.78 7.79 -12.65
C LEU A 214 5.66 6.31 -13.07
N LEU A 215 6.15 5.94 -14.26
CA LEU A 215 6.17 4.57 -14.74
C LEU A 215 6.99 3.65 -13.80
N LEU A 216 8.16 4.13 -13.36
CA LEU A 216 9.01 3.41 -12.41
C LEU A 216 8.28 3.21 -11.07
N ASP A 217 7.65 4.26 -10.54
CA ASP A 217 6.99 4.24 -9.25
C ASP A 217 5.78 3.31 -9.22
N VAL A 218 5.00 3.27 -10.30
CA VAL A 218 3.90 2.30 -10.46
C VAL A 218 4.43 0.87 -10.52
N ARG A 219 5.47 0.61 -11.32
CA ARG A 219 6.09 -0.73 -11.42
C ARG A 219 6.71 -1.18 -10.10
N MET A 220 7.30 -0.26 -9.34
CA MET A 220 7.83 -0.55 -8.00
C MET A 220 6.71 -0.89 -7.01
N GLY A 221 5.57 -0.20 -7.07
CA GLY A 221 4.39 -0.54 -6.26
C GLY A 221 3.89 -1.95 -6.52
N LEU A 222 3.76 -2.34 -7.79
CA LEU A 222 3.42 -3.72 -8.19
C LEU A 222 4.46 -4.73 -7.66
N ALA A 223 5.74 -4.41 -7.75
CA ALA A 223 6.80 -5.28 -7.24
C ALA A 223 6.73 -5.45 -5.72
N LEU A 224 6.50 -4.37 -4.96
CA LEU A 224 6.29 -4.42 -3.50
C LEU A 224 5.09 -5.29 -3.14
N ASN A 225 3.98 -5.14 -3.86
CA ASN A 225 2.80 -6.00 -3.67
C ASN A 225 3.15 -7.49 -3.89
N TYR A 226 3.76 -7.83 -5.02
CA TYR A 226 4.15 -9.23 -5.28
C TYR A 226 5.18 -9.76 -4.26
N LEU A 227 6.14 -8.94 -3.83
CA LEU A 227 7.11 -9.34 -2.80
C LEU A 227 6.43 -9.65 -1.47
N THR A 228 5.41 -8.89 -1.10
CA THR A 228 4.68 -9.00 0.17
C THR A 228 3.67 -10.15 0.14
N PHE A 229 2.89 -10.30 -0.95
CA PHE A 229 1.70 -11.15 -0.98
C PHE A 229 1.77 -12.35 -1.93
N SER A 230 2.90 -12.58 -2.61
CA SER A 230 3.02 -13.72 -3.53
C SER A 230 4.28 -14.57 -3.30
N ASN A 231 4.22 -15.81 -3.81
CA ASN A 231 5.36 -16.75 -3.81
C ASN A 231 6.17 -16.75 -5.12
N TYR A 232 5.93 -15.76 -6.01
CA TYR A 232 6.67 -15.66 -7.26
C TYR A 232 8.18 -15.51 -7.03
N SER A 233 9.01 -16.08 -7.91
CA SER A 233 10.44 -15.83 -7.89
C SER A 233 10.74 -14.35 -8.15
N ILE A 234 11.93 -13.87 -7.76
CA ILE A 234 12.35 -12.48 -8.00
C ILE A 234 12.29 -12.15 -9.51
N SER A 235 12.69 -13.10 -10.36
CA SER A 235 12.61 -12.94 -11.81
C SER A 235 11.16 -12.81 -12.31
N GLN A 236 10.26 -13.66 -11.80
CA GLN A 236 8.83 -13.58 -12.14
C GLN A 236 8.22 -12.25 -11.68
N ILE A 237 8.61 -11.75 -10.51
CA ILE A 237 8.15 -10.45 -10.01
C ILE A 237 8.62 -9.32 -10.93
N GLY A 238 9.91 -9.27 -11.27
CA GLY A 238 10.44 -8.29 -12.19
C GLY A 238 9.64 -8.25 -13.51
N ASN A 239 9.44 -9.43 -14.12
CA ASN A 239 8.68 -9.53 -15.37
C ASN A 239 7.22 -9.09 -15.19
N ARG A 240 6.49 -9.61 -14.19
CA ARG A 240 5.08 -9.27 -13.93
C ARG A 240 4.87 -7.80 -13.59
N SER A 241 5.86 -7.17 -12.99
CA SER A 241 5.84 -5.72 -12.70
C SER A 241 6.27 -4.86 -13.91
N GLY A 242 6.59 -5.49 -15.05
CA GLY A 242 6.90 -4.80 -16.29
C GLY A 242 8.37 -4.39 -16.46
N PHE A 243 9.29 -4.96 -15.69
CA PHE A 243 10.73 -4.74 -15.92
C PHE A 243 11.26 -5.63 -17.04
N GLY A 244 12.10 -5.06 -17.90
CA GLY A 244 12.63 -5.76 -19.08
C GLY A 244 13.60 -6.90 -18.76
N SER A 245 14.19 -6.92 -17.56
CA SER A 245 15.03 -8.02 -17.05
C SER A 245 15.04 -8.06 -15.53
N ALA A 246 15.31 -9.26 -14.99
CA ALA A 246 15.45 -9.43 -13.54
C ALA A 246 16.65 -8.64 -12.96
N ALA A 247 17.75 -8.54 -13.71
CA ALA A 247 18.92 -7.77 -13.31
C ALA A 247 18.57 -6.28 -13.17
N TYR A 248 17.95 -5.69 -14.20
CA TYR A 248 17.51 -4.30 -14.16
C TYR A 248 16.50 -4.04 -13.01
N PHE A 249 15.58 -4.97 -12.78
CA PHE A 249 14.67 -4.89 -11.64
C PHE A 249 15.41 -4.84 -10.31
N CYS A 250 16.34 -5.77 -10.07
CA CYS A 250 17.11 -5.83 -8.82
C CYS A 250 17.92 -4.55 -8.59
N ASP A 251 18.58 -4.04 -9.63
CA ASP A 251 19.37 -2.81 -9.55
C ASP A 251 18.50 -1.58 -9.29
N ALA A 252 17.38 -1.45 -10.01
CA ALA A 252 16.45 -0.35 -9.84
C ALA A 252 15.81 -0.37 -8.44
N PHE A 253 15.44 -1.55 -7.93
CA PHE A 253 14.87 -1.72 -6.60
C PHE A 253 15.90 -1.35 -5.52
N LYS A 254 17.12 -1.90 -5.61
CA LYS A 254 18.19 -1.61 -4.65
C LYS A 254 18.56 -0.12 -4.65
N ARG A 255 18.63 0.53 -5.83
CA ARG A 255 18.89 1.96 -5.96
C ARG A 255 17.80 2.81 -5.32
N LYS A 256 16.52 2.37 -5.43
CA LYS A 256 15.39 3.10 -4.87
C LYS A 256 15.25 2.91 -3.36
N TYR A 257 15.37 1.69 -2.86
CA TYR A 257 15.07 1.33 -1.48
C TYR A 257 16.30 0.98 -0.62
N GLY A 258 17.50 0.95 -1.20
CA GLY A 258 18.75 0.64 -0.47
C GLY A 258 18.99 -0.85 -0.22
N ILE A 259 17.98 -1.70 -0.37
CA ILE A 259 18.05 -3.15 -0.14
C ILE A 259 17.61 -3.91 -1.38
N THR A 260 18.02 -5.18 -1.49
CA THR A 260 17.62 -6.03 -2.62
C THR A 260 16.17 -6.52 -2.47
N PRO A 261 15.48 -6.89 -3.57
CA PRO A 261 14.16 -7.50 -3.51
C PRO A 261 14.10 -8.76 -2.63
N SER A 262 15.18 -9.57 -2.62
CA SER A 262 15.26 -10.78 -1.79
C SER A 262 15.35 -10.42 -0.30
N GLN A 263 16.16 -9.43 0.06
CA GLN A 263 16.24 -8.93 1.44
C GLN A 263 14.89 -8.39 1.90
N PHE A 264 14.23 -7.55 1.08
CA PHE A 264 12.90 -7.03 1.39
C PHE A 264 11.89 -8.18 1.64
N ARG A 265 11.88 -9.21 0.78
CA ARG A 265 11.02 -10.38 0.96
C ARG A 265 11.29 -11.11 2.26
N THR A 266 12.56 -11.33 2.60
CA THR A 266 12.93 -12.02 3.85
C THR A 266 12.40 -11.25 5.04
N THR A 267 12.62 -9.94 5.09
CA THR A 267 12.10 -9.07 6.17
C THR A 267 10.58 -9.13 6.26
N SER A 268 9.86 -9.13 5.13
CA SER A 268 8.39 -9.20 5.12
C SER A 268 7.81 -10.60 5.36
N ARG A 269 8.64 -11.66 5.45
CA ARG A 269 8.21 -13.05 5.64
C ARG A 269 8.60 -13.67 6.97
N GLN A 270 9.56 -13.12 7.69
CA GLN A 270 10.12 -13.72 8.92
C GLN A 270 9.12 -13.98 10.05
N GLU A 271 7.82 -13.85 9.80
CA GLU A 271 6.80 -13.89 10.83
C GLU A 271 5.71 -14.93 10.69
N ASN A 272 5.77 -15.80 9.70
CA ASN A 272 4.86 -16.94 9.63
C ASN A 272 5.47 -18.24 10.20
N ASP A 273 6.76 -18.25 10.53
CA ASP A 273 7.45 -19.39 11.16
C ASP A 273 7.91 -19.01 12.57
N VAL A 274 7.00 -19.02 13.53
CA VAL A 274 7.37 -19.09 14.95
C VAL A 274 7.73 -20.53 15.25
N SER A 275 8.97 -20.91 14.97
CA SER A 275 9.64 -21.99 15.70
C SER A 275 10.19 -21.37 17.00
N PRO A 276 9.97 -21.99 18.17
CA PRO A 276 10.47 -21.47 19.42
C PRO A 276 11.94 -21.88 19.57
N GLU A 277 12.86 -21.11 19.07
CA GLU A 277 14.30 -21.11 19.38
C GLU A 277 15.10 -20.64 18.15
N GLY A 278 15.61 -19.41 18.22
CA GLY A 278 16.55 -18.90 17.22
C GLY A 278 16.68 -17.38 17.22
N HIS A 279 17.47 -16.84 18.15
CA HIS A 279 17.92 -15.45 18.08
C HIS A 279 18.78 -15.24 16.82
N PHE A 280 18.26 -14.53 15.83
CA PHE A 280 19.06 -13.89 14.79
C PHE A 280 18.86 -12.39 14.81
N THR A 281 19.89 -11.69 15.27
CA THR A 281 19.99 -10.23 15.18
C THR A 281 20.41 -9.85 13.79
N PHE A 282 19.52 -9.25 13.01
CA PHE A 282 19.86 -8.60 11.75
C PHE A 282 20.18 -7.12 12.03
N LYS A 283 21.44 -6.72 11.83
CA LYS A 283 21.85 -5.32 11.77
C LYS A 283 21.93 -4.91 10.29
N PRO A 284 21.00 -4.10 9.74
CA PRO A 284 21.28 -3.44 8.49
C PRO A 284 22.24 -2.29 8.75
N ASN A 285 23.45 -2.40 8.24
CA ASN A 285 24.41 -1.29 8.17
C ASN A 285 23.93 -0.33 7.08
N ILE A 286 23.12 0.64 7.43
CA ILE A 286 22.83 1.79 6.57
C ILE A 286 23.73 2.92 7.06
N GLN A 287 24.91 3.01 6.48
CA GLN A 287 25.68 4.26 6.50
C GLN A 287 24.99 5.25 5.57
N ILE A 288 24.35 6.25 6.15
CA ILE A 288 24.00 7.48 5.45
C ILE A 288 25.32 8.23 5.29
N THR A 289 25.88 8.24 4.09
CA THR A 289 26.92 9.18 3.74
C THR A 289 26.26 10.55 3.61
N GLU A 290 26.50 11.40 4.62
CA GLU A 290 26.44 12.84 4.47
C GLU A 290 27.47 13.23 3.39
N SER A 291 27.04 13.84 2.33
CA SER A 291 27.87 14.69 1.47
C SER A 291 27.21 16.04 1.41
N CYS A 292 27.69 16.92 2.24
CA CYS A 292 28.50 18.12 1.93
C CYS A 292 27.89 19.11 0.95
N ILE A 293 27.49 20.25 1.55
CA ILE A 293 27.60 21.65 1.08
C ILE A 293 27.02 21.93 -0.29
#